data_00765734daa6e455d4371f793f037d7e
#
_entry.id   00765734daa6e455d4371f793f037d7e
#
_cell.length_a   1.000
_cell.length_b   1.000
_cell.length_c   1.000
_cell.angle_alpha   90.00
_cell.angle_beta   90.00
_cell.angle_gamma   90.00
#
_symmetry.space_group_name_H-M   'P 1'
#
loop_
_entity.id
_entity.type
_entity.pdbx_description
1 polymer ?
#
loop_
_entity_poly.entity_id
_entity_poly.type
_entity_poly.pdbx_seq_one_letter_code
_entity_poly.pdbx_strand_id
1 'polypeptide(L)'
;MALKKLRELDDTDFENLVFDLMTAQGMLNVTWRTPGADGGRDIEGTVVHSDFSLTRTEQKWYVECKRYTGSINWPTIYTKIAFAHSNAADVLLMCTSSKFTPTAITEVAKWNNAKVGPTIRLWPGHQIELLLNKHQDIAWKYGIENAPLPITGSTLNLTLSLSKCVTSHCSALEFSDETISPMLRAAQTISNLLQTKMESAERVGRFEHIPSLIYFRRRWNLQSE
;
A
#
# COMPACT_ATOMS: atom_id res chain seq x y z
N MET A 1 -4.22 -14.98 -14.47
CA MET A 1 -2.87 -15.52 -14.17
C MET A 1 -2.44 -15.15 -12.75
N ALA A 2 -2.61 -13.95 -12.28
CA ALA A 2 -2.25 -13.48 -10.94
C ALA A 2 -2.97 -14.22 -9.79
N LEU A 3 -4.28 -14.48 -9.89
CA LEU A 3 -5.04 -15.25 -8.89
C LEU A 3 -4.49 -16.66 -8.63
N LYS A 4 -3.93 -17.32 -9.66
CA LYS A 4 -3.31 -18.63 -9.49
C LYS A 4 -2.04 -18.51 -8.66
N LYS A 5 -1.19 -17.55 -9.00
CA LYS A 5 0.06 -17.27 -8.29
C LYS A 5 -0.18 -16.79 -6.84
N LEU A 6 -1.22 -16.01 -6.58
CA LEU A 6 -1.65 -15.63 -5.22
C LEU A 6 -1.94 -16.84 -4.33
N ARG A 7 -2.49 -17.93 -4.89
CA ARG A 7 -2.78 -19.15 -4.18
C ARG A 7 -1.55 -20.06 -4.00
N GLU A 8 -0.50 -19.81 -4.76
CA GLU A 8 0.76 -20.56 -4.71
C GLU A 8 1.73 -19.99 -3.67
N LEU A 9 1.50 -18.74 -3.19
CA LEU A 9 2.26 -18.17 -2.08
C LEU A 9 2.10 -19.03 -0.84
N ASP A 10 3.08 -19.02 0.05
CA ASP A 10 2.86 -19.56 1.39
C ASP A 10 2.04 -18.56 2.26
N ASP A 11 1.69 -18.97 3.48
CA ASP A 11 0.84 -18.14 4.35
C ASP A 11 1.56 -16.87 4.77
N THR A 12 2.86 -16.95 5.07
CA THR A 12 3.70 -15.82 5.47
C THR A 12 3.89 -14.84 4.32
N ASP A 13 4.16 -15.32 3.11
CA ASP A 13 4.30 -14.47 1.93
C ASP A 13 2.98 -13.79 1.58
N PHE A 14 1.84 -14.46 1.77
CA PHE A 14 0.53 -13.84 1.57
C PHE A 14 0.25 -12.73 2.60
N GLU A 15 0.59 -12.94 3.87
CA GLU A 15 0.48 -11.93 4.91
C GLU A 15 1.39 -10.72 4.63
N ASN A 16 2.65 -10.96 4.26
CA ASN A 16 3.61 -9.92 3.90
C ASN A 16 3.16 -9.12 2.66
N LEU A 17 2.59 -9.78 1.66
CA LEU A 17 2.02 -9.12 0.50
C LEU A 17 0.86 -8.20 0.89
N VAL A 18 -0.04 -8.65 1.76
CA VAL A 18 -1.14 -7.84 2.27
C VAL A 18 -0.60 -6.67 3.09
N PHE A 19 0.42 -6.88 3.92
CA PHE A 19 1.10 -5.82 4.67
C PHE A 19 1.65 -4.73 3.75
N ASP A 20 2.36 -5.10 2.69
CA ASP A 20 2.90 -4.15 1.72
C ASP A 20 1.78 -3.38 1.01
N LEU A 21 0.68 -4.07 0.63
CA LEU A 21 -0.48 -3.42 0.02
C LEU A 21 -1.16 -2.43 0.97
N MET A 22 -1.32 -2.76 2.27
CA MET A 22 -1.86 -1.85 3.26
C MET A 22 -1.00 -0.59 3.38
N THR A 23 0.31 -0.78 3.47
CA THR A 23 1.28 0.32 3.54
C THR A 23 1.20 1.19 2.28
N ALA A 24 1.13 0.59 1.10
CA ALA A 24 1.00 1.29 -0.17
C ALA A 24 -0.35 2.03 -0.32
N GLN A 25 -1.42 1.54 0.32
CA GLN A 25 -2.72 2.23 0.39
C GLN A 25 -2.75 3.36 1.43
N GLY A 26 -1.65 3.61 2.15
CA GLY A 26 -1.53 4.72 3.10
C GLY A 26 -2.00 4.41 4.52
N MET A 27 -2.11 3.15 4.90
CA MET A 27 -2.31 2.76 6.29
C MET A 27 -1.09 3.18 7.10
N LEU A 28 -1.31 3.77 8.26
CA LEU A 28 -0.27 4.25 9.18
C LEU A 28 -0.03 3.25 10.29
N ASN A 29 1.16 3.29 10.90
CA ASN A 29 1.55 2.45 12.04
C ASN A 29 1.28 0.96 11.78
N VAL A 30 1.49 0.51 10.53
CA VAL A 30 1.26 -0.87 10.15
C VAL A 30 2.22 -1.78 10.90
N THR A 31 1.68 -2.75 11.62
CA THR A 31 2.45 -3.73 12.39
C THR A 31 2.04 -5.12 11.94
N TRP A 32 3.01 -5.92 11.54
CA TRP A 32 2.82 -7.35 11.30
C TRP A 32 3.03 -8.11 12.62
N ARG A 33 2.15 -9.05 12.92
CA ARG A 33 2.21 -9.88 14.11
C ARG A 33 2.71 -11.28 13.75
N THR A 34 3.72 -11.73 14.46
CA THR A 34 4.29 -13.07 14.24
C THR A 34 3.23 -14.14 14.51
N PRO A 35 3.11 -15.19 13.68
CA PRO A 35 2.21 -16.31 13.92
C PRO A 35 2.53 -16.98 15.28
N GLY A 36 1.51 -17.16 16.12
CA GLY A 36 1.71 -17.82 17.41
C GLY A 36 0.57 -17.57 18.40
N ALA A 37 0.80 -16.85 19.48
CA ALA A 37 -0.12 -16.71 20.60
C ALA A 37 -1.13 -15.54 20.50
N ASP A 38 -1.19 -14.81 19.41
CA ASP A 38 -1.76 -13.45 19.36
C ASP A 38 -3.22 -13.34 18.96
N GLY A 39 -4.02 -14.40 19.15
CA GLY A 39 -5.49 -14.30 19.12
C GLY A 39 -6.12 -14.05 17.76
N GLY A 40 -5.39 -14.18 16.64
CA GLY A 40 -5.99 -14.21 15.29
C GLY A 40 -6.09 -12.86 14.58
N ARG A 41 -5.07 -12.04 14.70
CA ARG A 41 -4.80 -10.91 13.80
C ARG A 41 -3.40 -11.08 13.22
N ASP A 42 -3.30 -10.83 11.93
CA ASP A 42 -2.03 -10.95 11.24
C ASP A 42 -1.37 -9.57 11.11
N ILE A 43 -2.19 -8.53 10.85
CA ILE A 43 -1.73 -7.15 10.67
C ILE A 43 -2.66 -6.20 11.43
N GLU A 44 -2.11 -5.16 12.00
CA GLU A 44 -2.86 -4.03 12.55
C GLU A 44 -2.28 -2.70 12.06
N GLY A 45 -3.12 -1.66 12.05
CA GLY A 45 -2.71 -0.32 11.66
C GLY A 45 -3.82 0.69 11.85
N THR A 46 -3.53 1.93 11.48
CA THR A 46 -4.45 3.07 11.61
C THR A 46 -4.72 3.67 10.24
N VAL A 47 -5.98 3.93 9.95
CA VAL A 47 -6.40 4.69 8.77
C VAL A 47 -6.97 6.03 9.22
N VAL A 48 -6.44 7.11 8.64
CA VAL A 48 -6.90 8.47 8.94
C VAL A 48 -7.81 8.95 7.81
N HIS A 49 -9.02 9.33 8.18
CA HIS A 49 -9.98 9.96 7.29
C HIS A 49 -10.11 11.44 7.61
N SER A 50 -10.22 12.26 6.59
CA SER A 50 -10.59 13.67 6.75
C SER A 50 -11.93 13.88 6.06
N ASP A 51 -12.88 14.48 6.76
CA ASP A 51 -14.15 14.86 6.17
C ASP A 51 -14.09 16.29 5.59
N PHE A 52 -15.22 16.77 5.05
CA PHE A 52 -15.31 18.10 4.44
C PHE A 52 -15.15 19.25 5.46
N SER A 53 -15.30 18.98 6.77
CA SER A 53 -15.06 19.96 7.85
C SER A 53 -13.59 20.03 8.26
N LEU A 54 -12.70 19.29 7.56
CA LEU A 54 -11.29 19.12 7.87
C LEU A 54 -11.03 18.40 9.20
N THR A 55 -12.06 17.81 9.79
CA THR A 55 -11.91 16.99 10.98
C THR A 55 -11.26 15.66 10.60
N ARG A 56 -10.21 15.30 11.33
CA ARG A 56 -9.50 14.03 11.14
C ARG A 56 -10.05 13.00 12.12
N THR A 57 -10.42 11.84 11.60
CA THR A 57 -10.84 10.68 12.37
C THR A 57 -9.86 9.54 12.14
N GLU A 58 -9.38 8.95 13.21
CA GLU A 58 -8.51 7.78 13.14
C GLU A 58 -9.35 6.52 13.38
N GLN A 59 -9.14 5.51 12.55
CA GLN A 59 -9.75 4.20 12.70
C GLN A 59 -8.67 3.15 12.92
N LYS A 60 -8.84 2.34 13.94
CA LYS A 60 -8.00 1.17 14.20
C LYS A 60 -8.48 0.00 13.37
N TRP A 61 -7.60 -0.53 12.54
CA TRP A 61 -7.88 -1.63 11.64
C TRP A 61 -7.17 -2.90 12.09
N TYR A 62 -7.90 -3.99 12.12
CA TYR A 62 -7.37 -5.33 12.22
C TYR A 62 -7.55 -6.03 10.89
N VAL A 63 -6.50 -6.70 10.44
CA VAL A 63 -6.47 -7.41 9.15
C VAL A 63 -6.15 -8.87 9.44
N GLU A 64 -7.01 -9.74 8.96
CA GLU A 64 -6.85 -11.19 9.01
C GLU A 64 -6.65 -11.72 7.60
N CYS A 65 -5.57 -12.45 7.39
CA CYS A 65 -5.19 -13.01 6.10
C CYS A 65 -5.48 -14.51 6.06
N LYS A 66 -6.16 -14.94 5.00
CA LYS A 66 -6.49 -16.37 4.80
C LYS A 66 -6.14 -16.80 3.38
N ARG A 67 -5.00 -17.47 3.26
CA ARG A 67 -4.63 -18.13 2.01
C ARG A 67 -5.39 -19.44 1.86
N TYR A 68 -6.51 -19.39 1.18
CA TYR A 68 -7.35 -20.56 0.96
C TYR A 68 -7.53 -20.86 -0.53
N THR A 69 -7.64 -22.13 -0.86
CA THR A 69 -8.06 -22.58 -2.19
C THR A 69 -9.59 -22.60 -2.33
N GLY A 70 -10.29 -22.84 -1.22
CA GLY A 70 -11.76 -22.81 -1.12
C GLY A 70 -12.32 -21.44 -0.76
N SER A 71 -13.65 -21.38 -0.60
CA SER A 71 -14.34 -20.15 -0.21
C SER A 71 -14.36 -19.99 1.31
N ILE A 72 -14.23 -18.76 1.81
CA ILE A 72 -14.41 -18.44 3.23
C ILE A 72 -15.90 -18.31 3.53
N ASN A 73 -16.35 -18.98 4.57
CA ASN A 73 -17.73 -18.96 5.06
C ASN A 73 -17.91 -17.98 6.24
N TRP A 74 -19.16 -17.71 6.61
CA TRP A 74 -19.50 -16.82 7.71
C TRP A 74 -18.93 -17.25 9.08
N PRO A 75 -19.00 -18.54 9.51
CA PRO A 75 -18.40 -18.94 10.77
C PRO A 75 -16.93 -18.59 10.91
N THR A 76 -16.16 -18.72 9.85
CA THR A 76 -14.72 -18.34 9.83
C THR A 76 -14.53 -16.83 10.10
N ILE A 77 -15.37 -15.98 9.50
CA ILE A 77 -15.34 -14.54 9.74
C ILE A 77 -15.79 -14.23 11.17
N TYR A 78 -16.88 -14.87 11.61
CA TYR A 78 -17.49 -14.60 12.92
C TYR A 78 -16.53 -14.86 14.08
N THR A 79 -15.70 -15.88 14.02
CA THR A 79 -14.70 -16.16 15.07
C THR A 79 -13.67 -15.03 15.24
N LYS A 80 -13.44 -14.22 14.20
CA LYS A 80 -12.47 -13.12 14.24
C LYS A 80 -13.10 -11.80 14.74
N ILE A 81 -14.41 -11.67 14.63
CA ILE A 81 -15.14 -10.49 15.09
C ILE A 81 -15.00 -10.31 16.60
N ALA A 82 -15.16 -11.38 17.37
CA ALA A 82 -15.07 -11.33 18.83
C ALA A 82 -13.72 -10.77 19.28
N PHE A 83 -12.64 -11.20 18.64
CA PHE A 83 -11.30 -10.70 18.92
C PHE A 83 -11.13 -9.23 18.53
N ALA A 84 -11.55 -8.83 17.32
CA ALA A 84 -11.49 -7.43 16.87
C ALA A 84 -12.30 -6.51 17.80
N HIS A 85 -13.48 -6.94 18.21
CA HIS A 85 -14.34 -6.20 19.13
C HIS A 85 -13.72 -6.04 20.53
N SER A 86 -13.20 -7.12 21.12
CA SER A 86 -12.58 -7.07 22.45
C SER A 86 -11.32 -6.20 22.51
N ASN A 87 -10.68 -5.95 21.37
CA ASN A 87 -9.51 -5.10 21.26
C ASN A 87 -9.82 -3.71 20.66
N ALA A 88 -11.08 -3.32 20.66
CA ALA A 88 -11.56 -2.02 20.21
C ALA A 88 -11.09 -1.65 18.79
N ALA A 89 -11.09 -2.62 17.86
CA ALA A 89 -10.89 -2.32 16.46
C ALA A 89 -12.16 -1.69 15.88
N ASP A 90 -12.01 -0.64 15.09
CA ASP A 90 -13.10 0.00 14.35
C ASP A 90 -13.45 -0.78 13.09
N VAL A 91 -12.45 -1.41 12.48
CA VAL A 91 -12.59 -2.17 11.24
C VAL A 91 -11.87 -3.50 11.34
N LEU A 92 -12.55 -4.56 10.97
CA LEU A 92 -11.99 -5.87 10.68
C LEU A 92 -11.95 -6.08 9.17
N LEU A 93 -10.77 -6.16 8.59
CA LEU A 93 -10.57 -6.51 7.19
C LEU A 93 -10.20 -7.98 7.07
N MET A 94 -11.02 -8.73 6.32
CA MET A 94 -10.73 -10.12 5.98
C MET A 94 -10.15 -10.20 4.56
N CYS A 95 -8.90 -10.61 4.43
CA CYS A 95 -8.21 -10.80 3.16
C CYS A 95 -8.12 -12.28 2.81
N THR A 96 -8.35 -12.64 1.55
CA THR A 96 -8.17 -14.02 1.09
C THR A 96 -7.64 -14.09 -0.33
N SER A 97 -6.79 -15.08 -0.59
CA SER A 97 -6.35 -15.42 -1.96
C SER A 97 -7.48 -16.05 -2.82
N SER A 98 -8.64 -16.28 -2.25
CA SER A 98 -9.77 -16.96 -2.88
C SER A 98 -11.01 -16.04 -2.93
N LYS A 99 -12.16 -16.54 -2.46
CA LYS A 99 -13.45 -15.83 -2.47
C LYS A 99 -14.22 -16.07 -1.17
N PHE A 100 -15.21 -15.25 -0.91
CA PHE A 100 -16.18 -15.44 0.17
C PHE A 100 -17.44 -16.12 -0.38
N THR A 101 -18.10 -16.91 0.45
CA THR A 101 -19.39 -17.49 0.07
C THR A 101 -20.47 -16.39 -0.03
N PRO A 102 -21.49 -16.55 -0.88
CA PRO A 102 -22.62 -15.59 -0.95
C PRO A 102 -23.28 -15.36 0.42
N THR A 103 -23.44 -16.43 1.21
CA THR A 103 -23.96 -16.33 2.58
C THR A 103 -23.05 -15.48 3.46
N ALA A 104 -21.73 -15.63 3.40
CA ALA A 104 -20.82 -14.83 4.19
C ALA A 104 -20.93 -13.33 3.82
N ILE A 105 -21.05 -13.00 2.54
CA ILE A 105 -21.24 -11.61 2.08
C ILE A 105 -22.53 -11.03 2.63
N THR A 106 -23.63 -11.80 2.59
CA THR A 106 -24.93 -11.38 3.12
C THR A 106 -24.89 -11.16 4.63
N GLU A 107 -24.28 -12.06 5.38
CA GLU A 107 -24.16 -11.93 6.84
C GLU A 107 -23.26 -10.77 7.24
N VAL A 108 -22.17 -10.50 6.51
CA VAL A 108 -21.34 -9.30 6.70
C VAL A 108 -22.15 -8.02 6.46
N ALA A 109 -22.99 -7.97 5.44
CA ALA A 109 -23.86 -6.82 5.19
C ALA A 109 -24.86 -6.61 6.34
N LYS A 110 -25.49 -7.69 6.84
CA LYS A 110 -26.38 -7.62 8.02
C LYS A 110 -25.65 -7.12 9.26
N TRP A 111 -24.45 -7.65 9.53
CA TRP A 111 -23.62 -7.22 10.65
C TRP A 111 -23.31 -5.73 10.59
N ASN A 112 -22.83 -5.25 9.45
CA ASN A 112 -22.49 -3.85 9.26
C ASN A 112 -23.70 -2.92 9.40
N ASN A 113 -24.88 -3.35 8.94
CA ASN A 113 -26.12 -2.60 9.09
C ASN A 113 -26.59 -2.52 10.55
N ALA A 114 -26.36 -3.57 11.33
CA ALA A 114 -26.73 -3.61 12.74
C ALA A 114 -25.82 -2.74 13.64
N LYS A 115 -24.63 -2.38 13.19
CA LYS A 115 -23.65 -1.53 13.92
C LYS A 115 -23.33 -2.01 15.34
N VAL A 116 -23.29 -3.31 15.54
CA VAL A 116 -23.08 -3.93 16.87
C VAL A 116 -21.60 -4.17 17.23
N GLY A 117 -20.70 -3.81 16.36
CA GLY A 117 -19.24 -4.02 16.56
C GLY A 117 -18.42 -3.44 15.42
N PRO A 118 -17.20 -3.91 15.21
CA PRO A 118 -16.33 -3.41 14.16
C PRO A 118 -16.98 -3.56 12.78
N THR A 119 -16.74 -2.59 11.92
CA THR A 119 -17.16 -2.68 10.51
C THR A 119 -16.34 -3.77 9.82
N ILE A 120 -17.00 -4.72 9.17
CA ILE A 120 -16.32 -5.79 8.44
C ILE A 120 -16.12 -5.39 6.98
N ARG A 121 -14.91 -5.52 6.49
CA ARG A 121 -14.57 -5.36 5.07
C ARG A 121 -13.98 -6.65 4.52
N LEU A 122 -14.22 -6.90 3.23
CA LEU A 122 -13.81 -8.13 2.58
C LEU A 122 -12.91 -7.81 1.39
N TRP A 123 -11.72 -8.40 1.36
CA TRP A 123 -10.81 -8.37 0.22
C TRP A 123 -10.67 -9.79 -0.34
N PRO A 124 -11.51 -10.17 -1.29
CA PRO A 124 -11.33 -11.41 -2.04
C PRO A 124 -10.14 -11.31 -3.00
N GLY A 125 -9.65 -12.45 -3.47
CA GLY A 125 -8.47 -12.52 -4.33
C GLY A 125 -8.53 -11.61 -5.56
N HIS A 126 -9.69 -11.45 -6.20
CA HIS A 126 -9.82 -10.54 -7.34
C HIS A 126 -9.64 -9.05 -6.95
N GLN A 127 -10.04 -8.68 -5.74
CA GLN A 127 -9.80 -7.32 -5.23
C GLN A 127 -8.30 -7.09 -4.99
N ILE A 128 -7.60 -8.09 -4.42
CA ILE A 128 -6.15 -8.06 -4.23
C ILE A 128 -5.46 -7.97 -5.60
N GLU A 129 -5.92 -8.74 -6.59
CA GLU A 129 -5.40 -8.65 -7.97
C GLU A 129 -5.56 -7.25 -8.56
N LEU A 130 -6.70 -6.58 -8.37
CA LEU A 130 -6.90 -5.20 -8.80
C LEU A 130 -5.95 -4.21 -8.12
N LEU A 131 -5.61 -4.43 -6.86
CA LEU A 131 -4.62 -3.62 -6.14
C LEU A 131 -3.21 -3.88 -6.66
N LEU A 132 -2.85 -5.13 -6.91
CA LEU A 132 -1.55 -5.51 -7.47
C LEU A 132 -1.34 -4.92 -8.88
N ASN A 133 -2.39 -4.79 -9.69
CA ASN A 133 -2.31 -4.10 -10.99
C ASN A 133 -1.92 -2.61 -10.83
N LYS A 134 -2.24 -1.99 -9.69
CA LYS A 134 -1.83 -0.61 -9.38
C LYS A 134 -0.44 -0.54 -8.72
N HIS A 135 -0.01 -1.61 -8.08
CA HIS A 135 1.26 -1.73 -7.36
C HIS A 135 2.09 -2.89 -7.94
N GLN A 136 2.54 -2.70 -9.19
CA GLN A 136 3.29 -3.72 -9.92
C GLN A 136 4.63 -4.07 -9.27
N ASP A 137 5.23 -3.15 -8.54
CA ASP A 137 6.42 -3.37 -7.72
C ASP A 137 6.18 -4.42 -6.64
N ILE A 138 5.01 -4.38 -5.97
CA ILE A 138 4.61 -5.39 -4.99
C ILE A 138 4.32 -6.72 -5.71
N ALA A 139 3.56 -6.71 -6.80
CA ALA A 139 3.28 -7.91 -7.58
C ALA A 139 4.57 -8.62 -8.03
N TRP A 140 5.55 -7.87 -8.46
CA TRP A 140 6.86 -8.40 -8.82
C TRP A 140 7.65 -8.94 -7.62
N LYS A 141 7.65 -8.24 -6.49
CA LYS A 141 8.34 -8.65 -5.25
C LYS A 141 7.94 -10.07 -4.83
N TYR A 142 6.67 -10.42 -5.00
CA TYR A 142 6.11 -11.74 -4.65
C TYR A 142 6.00 -12.71 -5.84
N GLY A 143 6.63 -12.41 -6.97
CA GLY A 143 6.66 -13.28 -8.15
C GLY A 143 5.30 -13.49 -8.82
N ILE A 144 4.30 -12.63 -8.52
CA ILE A 144 2.94 -12.73 -9.07
C ILE A 144 2.92 -12.28 -10.53
N GLU A 145 3.68 -11.28 -10.86
CA GLU A 145 3.91 -10.81 -12.23
C GLU A 145 5.38 -10.94 -12.60
N ASN A 146 5.65 -11.00 -13.89
CA ASN A 146 7.01 -10.90 -14.38
C ASN A 146 7.53 -9.50 -14.05
N ALA A 147 8.83 -9.38 -13.79
CA ALA A 147 9.45 -8.08 -13.59
C ALA A 147 8.94 -7.11 -14.66
N PRO A 148 8.50 -5.90 -14.28
CA PRO A 148 8.17 -4.90 -15.27
C PRO A 148 9.32 -4.86 -16.26
N LEU A 149 8.98 -4.82 -17.55
CA LEU A 149 10.00 -4.67 -18.61
C LEU A 149 10.98 -3.60 -18.12
N PRO A 150 12.28 -3.87 -18.15
CA PRO A 150 13.25 -2.88 -17.69
C PRO A 150 12.87 -1.58 -18.37
N ILE A 151 12.58 -0.55 -17.57
CA ILE A 151 12.31 0.78 -18.12
C ILE A 151 13.51 1.01 -19.02
N THR A 152 13.29 0.95 -20.31
CA THR A 152 14.38 0.99 -21.27
C THR A 152 15.20 2.22 -20.92
N GLY A 153 16.51 2.07 -20.82
CA GLY A 153 17.42 3.16 -20.41
C GLY A 153 17.12 4.49 -21.14
N SER A 154 16.48 4.40 -22.32
CA SER A 154 15.95 5.53 -23.07
C SER A 154 14.87 6.32 -22.35
N THR A 155 13.89 5.69 -21.68
CA THR A 155 12.80 6.41 -20.99
C THR A 155 13.32 7.13 -19.75
N LEU A 156 14.19 6.48 -18.96
CA LEU A 156 14.84 7.12 -17.81
C LEU A 156 15.80 8.23 -18.24
N ASN A 157 16.58 8.01 -19.29
CA ASN A 157 17.47 9.01 -19.85
C ASN A 157 16.67 10.22 -20.38
N LEU A 158 15.52 9.98 -21.02
CA LEU A 158 14.63 11.05 -21.45
C LEU A 158 14.08 11.84 -20.26
N THR A 159 13.58 11.15 -19.23
CA THR A 159 13.05 11.80 -18.02
C THR A 159 14.12 12.62 -17.30
N LEU A 160 15.35 12.07 -17.18
CA LEU A 160 16.49 12.76 -16.59
C LEU A 160 16.90 13.98 -17.43
N SER A 161 16.93 13.83 -18.75
CA SER A 161 17.28 14.94 -19.68
C SER A 161 16.24 16.04 -19.63
N LEU A 162 14.94 15.71 -19.58
CA LEU A 162 13.86 16.68 -19.39
C LEU A 162 13.95 17.39 -18.04
N SER A 163 14.22 16.65 -16.96
CA SER A 163 14.40 17.22 -15.63
C SER A 163 15.59 18.20 -15.59
N LYS A 164 16.72 17.84 -16.20
CA LYS A 164 17.90 18.72 -16.31
C LYS A 164 17.61 19.93 -17.19
N CYS A 165 16.90 19.76 -18.30
CA CYS A 165 16.52 20.86 -19.18
C CYS A 165 15.62 21.86 -18.46
N VAL A 166 14.60 21.41 -17.73
CA VAL A 166 13.73 22.25 -16.91
C VAL A 166 14.53 23.01 -15.86
N THR A 167 15.43 22.30 -15.14
CA THR A 167 16.26 22.91 -14.09
C THR A 167 17.18 23.99 -14.69
N SER A 168 17.82 23.74 -15.84
CA SER A 168 18.67 24.73 -16.54
C SER A 168 17.90 25.94 -17.01
N HIS A 169 16.71 25.73 -17.60
CA HIS A 169 15.86 26.83 -18.09
C HIS A 169 15.36 27.71 -16.96
N CYS A 170 14.90 27.09 -15.86
CA CYS A 170 14.47 27.83 -14.68
C CYS A 170 15.61 28.61 -14.02
N SER A 171 16.84 28.10 -14.08
CA SER A 171 18.00 28.81 -13.56
C SER A 171 18.41 30.02 -14.43
N ALA A 172 18.06 30.04 -15.71
CA ALA A 172 18.34 31.07 -16.65
C ALA A 172 17.27 32.22 -16.70
N LEU A 173 16.11 32.00 -16.10
CA LEU A 173 15.03 32.99 -16.03
C LEU A 173 15.23 33.84 -14.78
N GLU A 174 15.29 35.16 -14.96
CA GLU A 174 15.26 36.17 -13.87
C GLU A 174 13.87 36.23 -13.23
N PHE A 175 13.55 35.27 -12.41
CA PHE A 175 12.33 35.26 -11.62
C PHE A 175 12.64 35.68 -10.18
N SER A 176 11.66 36.26 -9.48
CA SER A 176 11.83 36.61 -8.07
C SER A 176 12.11 35.34 -7.23
N ASP A 177 13.14 35.41 -6.38
CA ASP A 177 13.71 34.30 -5.61
C ASP A 177 12.71 33.52 -4.76
N GLU A 178 11.62 34.14 -4.31
CA GLU A 178 10.70 33.57 -3.35
C GLU A 178 9.84 32.41 -3.89
N THR A 179 9.48 32.47 -5.18
CA THR A 179 8.56 31.46 -5.76
C THR A 179 9.26 30.33 -6.51
N ILE A 180 10.39 30.61 -7.10
CA ILE A 180 11.10 29.68 -8.00
C ILE A 180 12.15 28.87 -7.28
N SER A 181 12.77 29.41 -6.25
CA SER A 181 13.76 28.70 -5.45
C SER A 181 13.23 27.37 -4.85
N PRO A 182 11.99 27.26 -4.34
CA PRO A 182 11.40 25.98 -3.93
C PRO A 182 11.18 25.03 -5.10
N MET A 183 10.71 25.52 -6.26
CA MET A 183 10.48 24.69 -7.45
C MET A 183 11.78 24.15 -8.03
N LEU A 184 12.82 24.97 -8.10
CA LEU A 184 14.16 24.56 -8.53
C LEU A 184 14.76 23.48 -7.61
N ARG A 185 14.63 23.68 -6.29
CA ARG A 185 15.08 22.69 -5.31
C ARG A 185 14.31 21.37 -5.45
N ALA A 186 13.01 21.43 -5.69
CA ALA A 186 12.20 20.23 -5.93
C ALA A 186 12.64 19.50 -7.22
N ALA A 187 12.84 20.22 -8.33
CA ALA A 187 13.33 19.69 -9.58
C ALA A 187 14.73 19.06 -9.44
N GLN A 188 15.64 19.73 -8.73
CA GLN A 188 16.97 19.22 -8.43
C GLN A 188 16.92 17.94 -7.58
N THR A 189 16.05 17.91 -6.58
CA THR A 189 15.85 16.72 -5.73
C THR A 189 15.31 15.54 -6.54
N ILE A 190 14.36 15.79 -7.44
CA ILE A 190 13.81 14.74 -8.34
C ILE A 190 14.91 14.26 -9.31
N SER A 191 15.67 15.15 -9.88
CA SER A 191 16.77 14.81 -10.79
C SER A 191 17.84 13.95 -10.11
N ASN A 192 18.25 14.31 -8.91
CA ASN A 192 19.23 13.55 -8.12
C ASN A 192 18.68 12.18 -7.73
N LEU A 193 17.39 12.11 -7.37
CA LEU A 193 16.73 10.85 -7.03
C LEU A 193 16.67 9.90 -8.24
N LEU A 194 16.30 10.41 -9.41
CA LEU A 194 16.29 9.64 -10.66
C LEU A 194 17.69 9.15 -11.01
N GLN A 195 18.70 9.98 -10.88
CA GLN A 195 20.09 9.60 -11.14
C GLN A 195 20.57 8.49 -10.21
N THR A 196 20.33 8.62 -8.89
CA THR A 196 20.67 7.59 -7.90
C THR A 196 19.97 6.27 -8.21
N LYS A 197 18.72 6.33 -8.68
CA LYS A 197 17.97 5.14 -9.08
C LYS A 197 18.49 4.48 -10.33
N MET A 198 18.93 5.26 -11.31
CA MET A 198 19.57 4.72 -12.51
C MET A 198 20.89 4.02 -12.17
N GLU A 199 21.73 4.65 -11.36
CA GLU A 199 22.99 4.08 -10.90
C GLU A 199 22.79 2.78 -10.10
N SER A 200 21.73 2.74 -9.24
CA SER A 200 21.34 1.54 -8.52
C SER A 200 20.87 0.44 -9.48
N ALA A 201 20.03 0.77 -10.47
CA ALA A 201 19.54 -0.18 -11.46
C ALA A 201 20.68 -0.75 -12.34
N GLU A 202 21.65 0.08 -12.72
CA GLU A 202 22.82 -0.36 -13.48
C GLU A 202 23.73 -1.30 -12.65
N ARG A 203 23.90 -0.99 -11.35
CA ARG A 203 24.77 -1.78 -10.47
C ARG A 203 24.15 -3.11 -10.05
N VAL A 204 22.85 -3.15 -9.79
CA VAL A 204 22.16 -4.29 -9.16
C VAL A 204 21.23 -5.01 -10.15
N GLY A 205 21.06 -4.47 -11.36
CA GLY A 205 20.14 -5.02 -12.38
C GLY A 205 18.65 -4.83 -12.04
N ARG A 206 18.34 -4.07 -11.00
CA ARG A 206 16.96 -3.76 -10.56
C ARG A 206 16.92 -2.39 -9.88
N PHE A 207 15.74 -1.76 -9.91
CA PHE A 207 15.49 -0.57 -9.09
C PHE A 207 15.32 -0.99 -7.63
N GLU A 208 16.17 -0.47 -6.75
CA GLU A 208 15.87 -0.56 -5.31
C GLU A 208 14.58 0.22 -5.01
N HIS A 209 13.74 -0.37 -4.16
CA HIS A 209 12.48 0.26 -3.75
C HIS A 209 12.76 1.64 -3.16
N ILE A 210 12.11 2.68 -3.67
CA ILE A 210 12.03 3.95 -2.95
C ILE A 210 10.98 3.73 -1.87
N PRO A 211 11.32 3.80 -0.58
CA PRO A 211 10.31 3.94 0.44
C PRO A 211 9.46 5.14 0.02
N SER A 212 8.21 4.85 -0.30
CA SER A 212 7.24 5.70 -0.96
C SER A 212 7.26 7.16 -0.48
N LEU A 213 6.58 8.03 -1.18
CA LEU A 213 6.15 9.40 -0.89
C LEU A 213 6.13 9.91 0.59
N ILE A 214 6.20 9.00 1.57
CA ILE A 214 6.38 9.29 3.00
C ILE A 214 7.65 10.09 3.27
N TYR A 215 8.72 9.85 2.52
CA TYR A 215 9.98 10.60 2.67
C TYR A 215 9.84 12.05 2.17
N PHE A 216 9.08 12.27 1.12
CA PHE A 216 8.76 13.62 0.64
C PHE A 216 7.85 14.36 1.62
N ARG A 217 6.85 13.70 2.20
CA ARG A 217 5.90 14.32 3.13
C ARG A 217 6.55 14.77 4.44
N ARG A 218 7.50 14.02 5.00
CA ARG A 218 8.24 14.42 6.22
C ARG A 218 9.16 15.60 6.01
N ARG A 219 9.77 15.75 4.85
CA ARG A 219 10.69 16.88 4.57
C ARG A 219 9.98 18.19 4.27
N TRP A 220 8.75 18.14 3.80
CA TRP A 220 7.93 19.34 3.55
C TRP A 220 7.26 19.86 4.82
N ASN A 221 6.91 19.01 5.79
CA ASN A 221 6.30 19.44 7.06
C ASN A 221 7.31 20.03 8.07
N LEU A 222 8.62 19.90 7.83
CA LEU A 222 9.66 20.45 8.72
C LEU A 222 10.11 21.87 8.33
N GLN A 223 9.53 22.49 7.33
CA GLN A 223 9.85 23.87 6.90
C GLN A 223 8.68 24.86 7.05
N SER A 224 7.62 24.49 7.76
CA SER A 224 6.48 25.35 8.06
C SER A 224 6.33 25.65 9.56
N GLU A 225 7.45 25.72 10.30
CA GLU A 225 7.52 26.37 11.61
C GLU A 225 8.46 27.59 11.54
#